data_0d937eb1d899272582996bcfa977000b
#
_entry.id   0d937eb1d899272582996bcfa977000b
#
_cell.length_a   1.000
_cell.length_b   1.000
_cell.length_c   1.000
_cell.angle_alpha   90.00
_cell.angle_beta   90.00
_cell.angle_gamma   90.00
#
_symmetry.space_group_name_H-M   'P 1'
#
loop_
_entity.id
_entity.type
_entity.pdbx_description
1 polymer ?
#
loop_
_entity_poly.entity_id
_entity_poly.type
_entity_poly.pdbx_seq_one_letter_code
_entity_poly.pdbx_strand_id
1 'polypeptide(L)'
;MTTRYSNKSIIEAIKPQSIIAIDASTNSMAFSYFKSGKLVKFGKIKFSGDDAFYKAGDAARKCVLLFRQINAEAVVIESAIYSNSPKTAMQLSTVQGAIVSAAHIAGIRIIKSITPMQWQNYIGNRLLTKAEKAEIERRNPGKSGSWYKGKQREFRKNRTIEAVCSKFKIEVSDDDVADAIGIGWYVSDRWNAMFEDGVEDA
;
A
#
# COMPACT_ATOMS: atom_id res chain seq x y z
N MET A 1 30.73 -23.84 -11.82
CA MET A 1 29.28 -23.71 -11.53
C MET A 1 28.83 -22.32 -11.99
N THR A 2 28.18 -22.23 -13.14
CA THR A 2 27.71 -20.95 -13.69
C THR A 2 26.31 -20.71 -13.14
N THR A 3 26.17 -19.79 -12.21
CA THR A 3 24.86 -19.38 -11.66
C THR A 3 24.07 -18.72 -12.80
N ARG A 4 23.08 -19.43 -13.32
CA ARG A 4 22.11 -18.85 -14.25
C ARG A 4 21.23 -17.88 -13.49
N TYR A 5 21.61 -16.62 -13.43
CA TYR A 5 20.67 -15.56 -13.08
C TYR A 5 19.58 -15.55 -14.16
N SER A 6 18.33 -15.80 -13.78
CA SER A 6 17.23 -15.66 -14.73
C SER A 6 17.12 -14.17 -15.11
N ASN A 7 16.86 -13.88 -16.40
CA ASN A 7 16.66 -12.49 -16.88
C ASN A 7 15.59 -11.75 -16.05
N LYS A 8 14.68 -12.46 -15.40
CA LYS A 8 13.66 -11.92 -14.52
C LYS A 8 14.27 -11.29 -13.25
N SER A 9 15.26 -11.94 -12.61
CA SER A 9 15.90 -11.41 -11.39
C SER A 9 16.73 -10.14 -11.66
N ILE A 10 17.32 -10.03 -12.84
CA ILE A 10 18.08 -8.82 -13.24
C ILE A 10 17.14 -7.64 -13.49
N ILE A 11 16.02 -7.85 -14.17
CA ILE A 11 15.02 -6.80 -14.42
C ILE A 11 14.40 -6.28 -13.11
N GLU A 12 14.16 -7.18 -12.16
CA GLU A 12 13.60 -6.82 -10.85
C GLU A 12 14.58 -6.04 -9.95
N ALA A 13 15.88 -6.27 -10.09
CA ALA A 13 16.91 -5.57 -9.35
C ALA A 13 17.13 -4.12 -9.82
N ILE A 14 16.79 -3.82 -11.08
CA ILE A 14 16.90 -2.46 -11.62
C ILE A 14 15.69 -1.66 -11.10
N LYS A 15 15.97 -0.59 -10.36
CA LYS A 15 14.93 0.32 -9.87
C LYS A 15 14.14 0.91 -11.04
N PRO A 16 12.80 0.72 -11.09
CA PRO A 16 11.97 1.30 -12.13
C PRO A 16 11.92 2.82 -12.02
N GLN A 17 11.84 3.48 -13.16
CA GLN A 17 11.71 4.93 -13.22
C GLN A 17 10.29 5.41 -12.88
N SER A 18 9.30 4.52 -13.03
CA SER A 18 7.91 4.86 -12.77
C SER A 18 7.19 3.74 -12.00
N ILE A 19 6.58 4.11 -10.87
CA ILE A 19 6.00 3.17 -9.90
C ILE A 19 4.60 3.66 -9.54
N ILE A 20 3.62 2.77 -9.57
CA ILE A 20 2.33 2.96 -8.91
C ILE A 20 2.35 2.19 -7.59
N ALA A 21 2.14 2.86 -6.49
CA ALA A 21 1.97 2.23 -5.18
C ALA A 21 0.49 2.23 -4.79
N ILE A 22 0.04 1.15 -4.15
CA ILE A 22 -1.37 0.85 -3.94
C ILE A 22 -1.62 0.42 -2.49
N ASP A 23 -2.59 1.07 -1.86
CA ASP A 23 -3.32 0.58 -0.70
C ASP A 23 -4.72 0.16 -1.14
N ALA A 24 -5.06 -1.12 -0.96
CA ALA A 24 -6.31 -1.69 -1.43
C ALA A 24 -7.21 -2.16 -0.29
N SER A 25 -8.47 -1.84 -0.38
CA SER A 25 -9.55 -2.37 0.45
C SER A 25 -10.55 -3.19 -0.39
N THR A 26 -11.52 -3.80 0.26
CA THR A 26 -12.62 -4.49 -0.44
C THR A 26 -13.52 -3.58 -1.26
N ASN A 27 -13.50 -2.26 -1.02
CA ASN A 27 -14.42 -1.30 -1.62
C ASN A 27 -13.70 -0.20 -2.42
N SER A 28 -12.39 -0.12 -2.35
CA SER A 28 -11.63 0.94 -3.01
C SER A 28 -10.15 0.56 -3.14
N MET A 29 -9.48 1.30 -4.00
CA MET A 29 -8.04 1.31 -4.14
C MET A 29 -7.57 2.76 -4.07
N ALA A 30 -6.74 3.09 -3.10
CA ALA A 30 -5.95 4.30 -3.13
C ALA A 30 -4.65 4.04 -3.89
N PHE A 31 -4.16 5.03 -4.61
CA PHE A 31 -2.93 4.92 -5.38
C PHE A 31 -2.10 6.19 -5.31
N SER A 32 -0.80 6.02 -5.43
CA SER A 32 0.15 7.08 -5.73
C SER A 32 1.02 6.69 -6.91
N TYR A 33 1.37 7.67 -7.73
CA TYR A 33 2.25 7.49 -8.88
C TYR A 33 3.51 8.31 -8.70
N PHE A 34 4.63 7.62 -8.70
CA PHE A 34 5.97 8.21 -8.64
C PHE A 34 6.68 8.06 -9.98
N LYS A 35 7.35 9.10 -10.44
CA LYS A 35 8.22 9.08 -11.60
C LYS A 35 9.56 9.72 -11.27
N SER A 36 10.65 8.99 -11.50
CA SER A 36 12.01 9.44 -11.18
C SER A 36 12.14 9.97 -9.73
N GLY A 37 11.53 9.26 -8.77
CA GLY A 37 11.55 9.63 -7.35
C GLY A 37 10.61 10.75 -6.93
N LYS A 38 9.83 11.32 -7.85
CA LYS A 38 8.91 12.44 -7.55
C LYS A 38 7.47 11.95 -7.56
N LEU A 39 6.68 12.36 -6.56
CA LEU A 39 5.24 12.17 -6.56
C LEU A 39 4.60 13.00 -7.67
N VAL A 40 3.87 12.34 -8.58
CA VAL A 40 3.28 12.99 -9.77
C VAL A 40 1.75 13.03 -9.66
N LYS A 41 1.13 11.95 -9.18
CA LYS A 41 -0.31 11.81 -9.11
C LYS A 41 -0.70 10.89 -7.96
N PHE A 42 -1.82 11.15 -7.35
CA PHE A 42 -2.42 10.27 -6.35
C PHE A 42 -3.94 10.39 -6.38
N GLY A 43 -4.62 9.44 -5.76
CA GLY A 43 -6.08 9.46 -5.67
C GLY A 43 -6.65 8.14 -5.18
N LYS A 44 -7.98 8.05 -5.24
CA LYS A 44 -8.74 6.89 -4.78
C LYS A 44 -9.80 6.51 -5.78
N ILE A 45 -9.93 5.23 -6.06
CA ILE A 45 -10.95 4.65 -6.94
C ILE A 45 -11.87 3.80 -6.08
N LYS A 46 -13.16 4.11 -6.07
CA LYS A 46 -14.20 3.29 -5.41
C LYS A 46 -14.67 2.18 -6.33
N PHE A 47 -14.90 1.02 -5.76
CA PHE A 47 -15.44 -0.15 -6.45
C PHE A 47 -16.93 -0.31 -6.11
N SER A 48 -17.71 -0.65 -7.12
CA SER A 48 -19.14 -0.85 -7.03
C SER A 48 -19.50 -2.32 -7.26
N GLY A 49 -20.51 -2.82 -6.55
CA GLY A 49 -21.00 -4.18 -6.67
C GLY A 49 -21.63 -4.65 -5.37
N ASP A 50 -22.57 -5.58 -5.46
CA ASP A 50 -23.33 -6.11 -4.32
C ASP A 50 -22.49 -7.10 -3.49
N ASP A 51 -21.53 -7.76 -4.12
CA ASP A 51 -20.63 -8.70 -3.46
C ASP A 51 -19.17 -8.52 -3.89
N ALA A 52 -18.28 -9.36 -3.37
CA ALA A 52 -16.86 -9.31 -3.64
C ALA A 52 -16.50 -9.60 -5.11
N PHE A 53 -17.27 -10.43 -5.82
CA PHE A 53 -17.01 -10.79 -7.21
C PHE A 53 -17.36 -9.62 -8.14
N TYR A 54 -18.50 -8.99 -7.93
CA TYR A 54 -18.87 -7.79 -8.69
C TYR A 54 -17.91 -6.63 -8.42
N LYS A 55 -17.50 -6.42 -7.16
CA LYS A 55 -16.48 -5.42 -6.81
C LYS A 55 -15.13 -5.71 -7.45
N ALA A 56 -14.70 -6.97 -7.49
CA ALA A 56 -13.48 -7.38 -8.17
C ALA A 56 -13.55 -7.12 -9.69
N GLY A 57 -14.69 -7.41 -10.31
CA GLY A 57 -14.93 -7.11 -11.72
C GLY A 57 -14.87 -5.61 -12.04
N ASP A 58 -15.47 -4.78 -11.17
CA ASP A 58 -15.42 -3.33 -11.29
C ASP A 58 -13.99 -2.80 -11.04
N ALA A 59 -13.29 -3.35 -10.04
CA ALA A 59 -11.88 -3.05 -9.78
C ALA A 59 -11.01 -3.35 -11.00
N ALA A 60 -11.15 -4.54 -11.59
CA ALA A 60 -10.38 -4.93 -12.78
C ALA A 60 -10.57 -3.92 -13.92
N ARG A 61 -11.80 -3.57 -14.25
CA ARG A 61 -12.10 -2.59 -15.33
C ARG A 61 -11.46 -1.23 -15.07
N LYS A 62 -11.69 -0.68 -13.87
CA LYS A 62 -11.20 0.67 -13.50
C LYS A 62 -9.68 0.70 -13.42
N CYS A 63 -9.06 -0.36 -12.85
CA CYS A 63 -7.60 -0.44 -12.73
C CYS A 63 -6.91 -0.60 -14.08
N VAL A 64 -7.44 -1.39 -15.02
CA VAL A 64 -6.90 -1.49 -16.38
C VAL A 64 -6.84 -0.11 -17.04
N LEU A 65 -7.91 0.68 -16.93
CA LEU A 65 -7.96 2.03 -17.50
C LEU A 65 -6.91 2.95 -16.87
N LEU A 66 -6.82 2.97 -15.53
CA LEU A 66 -5.84 3.77 -14.81
C LEU A 66 -4.40 3.37 -15.19
N PHE A 67 -4.09 2.07 -15.17
CA PHE A 67 -2.75 1.57 -15.43
C PHE A 67 -2.30 1.83 -16.87
N ARG A 68 -3.18 1.68 -17.84
CA ARG A 68 -2.90 2.07 -19.24
C ARG A 68 -2.69 3.57 -19.40
N GLN A 69 -3.47 4.39 -18.70
CA GLN A 69 -3.32 5.85 -18.74
C GLN A 69 -1.98 6.30 -18.14
N ILE A 70 -1.56 5.70 -17.03
CA ILE A 70 -0.31 6.06 -16.34
C ILE A 70 0.91 5.43 -17.03
N ASN A 71 0.78 4.21 -17.54
CA ASN A 71 1.84 3.44 -18.19
C ASN A 71 3.11 3.34 -17.34
N ALA A 72 2.96 2.89 -16.09
CA ALA A 72 4.09 2.71 -15.17
C ALA A 72 4.85 1.41 -15.45
N GLU A 73 6.12 1.38 -15.06
CA GLU A 73 6.98 0.19 -15.18
C GLU A 73 6.69 -0.84 -14.09
N ALA A 74 6.30 -0.37 -12.91
CA ALA A 74 6.04 -1.21 -11.75
C ALA A 74 4.75 -0.84 -11.01
N VAL A 75 4.13 -1.86 -10.40
CA VAL A 75 3.08 -1.74 -9.38
C VAL A 75 3.59 -2.38 -8.10
N VAL A 76 3.41 -1.67 -6.98
CA VAL A 76 3.64 -2.21 -5.64
C VAL A 76 2.37 -2.08 -4.82
N ILE A 77 1.90 -3.20 -4.27
CA ILE A 77 0.67 -3.26 -3.49
C ILE A 77 0.98 -3.63 -2.04
N GLU A 78 0.29 -3.00 -1.09
CA GLU A 78 0.38 -3.44 0.29
C GLU A 78 -0.22 -4.85 0.43
N SER A 79 0.56 -5.77 1.00
CA SER A 79 0.08 -7.13 1.26
C SER A 79 -1.01 -7.13 2.32
N ALA A 80 -2.09 -7.88 2.07
CA ALA A 80 -3.12 -8.09 3.06
C ALA A 80 -2.52 -8.78 4.30
N ILE A 81 -2.58 -8.12 5.46
CA ILE A 81 -2.29 -8.80 6.72
C ILE A 81 -3.50 -9.65 7.08
N TYR A 82 -3.25 -10.79 7.70
CA TYR A 82 -4.29 -11.66 8.22
C TYR A 82 -5.28 -10.86 9.09
N SER A 83 -6.49 -10.71 8.58
CA SER A 83 -7.62 -10.19 9.32
C SER A 83 -8.15 -11.28 10.25
N ASN A 84 -8.61 -10.91 11.45
CA ASN A 84 -9.31 -11.83 12.36
C ASN A 84 -10.63 -12.38 11.77
N SER A 85 -11.02 -11.92 10.58
CA SER A 85 -12.20 -12.39 9.83
C SER A 85 -11.75 -13.06 8.52
N PRO A 86 -11.83 -14.40 8.43
CA PRO A 86 -11.54 -15.12 7.18
C PRO A 86 -12.35 -14.61 5.99
N LYS A 87 -13.62 -14.26 6.21
CA LYS A 87 -14.48 -13.70 5.17
C LYS A 87 -13.92 -12.39 4.59
N THR A 88 -13.49 -11.46 5.47
CA THR A 88 -12.89 -10.20 5.04
C THR A 88 -11.56 -10.42 4.31
N ALA A 89 -10.74 -11.34 4.78
CA ALA A 89 -9.47 -11.69 4.14
C ALA A 89 -9.70 -12.25 2.73
N MET A 90 -10.65 -13.17 2.55
CA MET A 90 -11.00 -13.72 1.24
C MET A 90 -11.51 -12.63 0.29
N GLN A 91 -12.40 -11.75 0.74
CA GLN A 91 -12.91 -10.64 -0.07
C GLN A 91 -11.79 -9.70 -0.52
N LEU A 92 -10.89 -9.34 0.40
CA LEU A 92 -9.73 -8.49 0.09
C LEU A 92 -8.81 -9.16 -0.93
N SER A 93 -8.48 -10.45 -0.73
CA SER A 93 -7.65 -11.21 -1.67
C SER A 93 -8.27 -11.30 -3.07
N THR A 94 -9.61 -11.45 -3.15
CA THR A 94 -10.33 -11.45 -4.44
C THR A 94 -10.15 -10.11 -5.17
N VAL A 95 -10.31 -8.99 -4.47
CA VAL A 95 -10.14 -7.64 -5.05
C VAL A 95 -8.66 -7.39 -5.40
N GLN A 96 -7.73 -7.74 -4.53
CA GLN A 96 -6.29 -7.60 -4.82
C GLN A 96 -5.87 -8.43 -6.04
N GLY A 97 -6.36 -9.67 -6.16
CA GLY A 97 -6.14 -10.51 -7.35
C GLY A 97 -6.62 -9.84 -8.63
N ALA A 98 -7.79 -9.20 -8.59
CA ALA A 98 -8.31 -8.44 -9.73
C ALA A 98 -7.43 -7.22 -10.09
N ILE A 99 -6.92 -6.49 -9.10
CA ILE A 99 -6.00 -5.37 -9.31
C ILE A 99 -4.68 -5.85 -9.92
N VAL A 100 -4.11 -6.94 -9.41
CA VAL A 100 -2.87 -7.53 -9.95
C VAL A 100 -3.07 -8.02 -11.38
N SER A 101 -4.18 -8.70 -11.66
CA SER A 101 -4.53 -9.13 -13.02
C SER A 101 -4.68 -7.94 -13.97
N ALA A 102 -5.31 -6.86 -13.50
CA ALA A 102 -5.44 -5.63 -14.27
C ALA A 102 -4.07 -5.00 -14.62
N ALA A 103 -3.11 -5.05 -13.71
CA ALA A 103 -1.75 -4.57 -13.97
C ALA A 103 -1.05 -5.39 -15.06
N HIS A 104 -1.16 -6.73 -15.02
CA HIS A 104 -0.64 -7.59 -16.08
C HIS A 104 -1.32 -7.34 -17.43
N ILE A 105 -2.65 -7.20 -17.47
CA ILE A 105 -3.42 -6.87 -18.69
C ILE A 105 -3.00 -5.51 -19.26
N ALA A 106 -2.64 -4.57 -18.40
CA ALA A 106 -2.13 -3.26 -18.81
C ALA A 106 -0.68 -3.29 -19.30
N GLY A 107 0.03 -4.43 -19.21
CA GLY A 107 1.41 -4.60 -19.67
C GLY A 107 2.48 -4.26 -18.63
N ILE A 108 2.10 -4.04 -17.35
CA ILE A 108 3.05 -3.79 -16.27
C ILE A 108 3.79 -5.08 -15.95
N ARG A 109 5.11 -5.06 -16.03
CA ARG A 109 5.95 -6.27 -15.90
C ARG A 109 6.39 -6.54 -14.47
N ILE A 110 6.58 -5.49 -13.67
CA ILE A 110 7.09 -5.60 -12.30
C ILE A 110 5.93 -5.38 -11.34
N ILE A 111 5.53 -6.45 -10.64
CA ILE A 111 4.49 -6.39 -9.63
C ILE A 111 5.05 -6.98 -8.35
N LYS A 112 5.03 -6.20 -7.28
CA LYS A 112 5.55 -6.59 -5.96
C LYS A 112 4.53 -6.30 -4.87
N SER A 113 4.70 -6.96 -3.74
CA SER A 113 3.98 -6.65 -2.52
C SER A 113 4.94 -6.26 -1.41
N ILE A 114 4.48 -5.41 -0.50
CA ILE A 114 5.21 -5.02 0.71
C ILE A 114 4.30 -5.11 1.92
N THR A 115 4.90 -5.31 3.08
CA THR A 115 4.17 -5.32 4.34
C THR A 115 4.00 -3.90 4.89
N PRO A 116 2.94 -3.62 5.67
CA PRO A 116 2.80 -2.33 6.35
C PRO A 116 4.00 -1.97 7.21
N MET A 117 4.64 -2.96 7.85
CA MET A 117 5.74 -2.71 8.77
C MET A 117 6.97 -2.13 8.06
N GLN A 118 7.24 -2.55 6.82
CA GLN A 118 8.36 -2.06 6.02
C GLN A 118 8.25 -0.56 5.74
N TRP A 119 7.14 -0.11 5.18
CA TRP A 119 7.00 1.29 4.79
C TRP A 119 6.62 2.21 5.96
N GLN A 120 5.79 1.75 6.92
CA GLN A 120 5.36 2.57 8.05
C GLN A 120 6.53 2.97 8.95
N ASN A 121 7.45 2.05 9.24
CA ASN A 121 8.66 2.36 10.00
C ASN A 121 9.54 3.39 9.27
N TYR A 122 9.66 3.28 7.95
CA TYR A 122 10.45 4.17 7.13
C TYR A 122 9.96 5.63 7.17
N ILE A 123 8.66 5.83 7.08
CA ILE A 123 8.06 7.19 7.14
C ILE A 123 7.90 7.72 8.57
N GLY A 124 8.38 7.01 9.59
CA GLY A 124 8.28 7.40 11.00
C GLY A 124 6.96 7.03 11.67
N ASN A 125 6.06 6.30 11.00
CA ASN A 125 4.80 5.81 11.57
C ASN A 125 4.96 4.45 12.26
N ARG A 126 5.91 4.35 13.17
CA ARG A 126 6.12 3.17 14.02
C ARG A 126 4.91 2.86 14.92
N LEU A 127 4.89 1.66 15.48
CA LEU A 127 3.94 1.32 16.54
C LEU A 127 4.06 2.28 17.72
N LEU A 128 2.91 2.60 18.35
CA LEU A 128 2.91 3.46 19.53
C LEU A 128 3.68 2.81 20.68
N THR A 129 4.50 3.63 21.31
CA THR A 129 5.22 3.26 22.54
C THR A 129 4.26 3.09 23.70
N LYS A 130 4.73 2.46 24.80
CA LYS A 130 3.95 2.36 26.04
C LYS A 130 3.55 3.75 26.59
N ALA A 131 4.47 4.71 26.50
CA ALA A 131 4.22 6.09 26.96
C ALA A 131 3.12 6.78 26.13
N GLU A 132 3.15 6.66 24.79
CA GLU A 132 2.11 7.23 23.91
C GLU A 132 0.74 6.60 24.18
N LYS A 133 0.67 5.28 24.42
CA LYS A 133 -0.57 4.59 24.79
C LYS A 133 -1.10 5.07 26.13
N ALA A 134 -0.23 5.15 27.15
CA ALA A 134 -0.60 5.64 28.47
C ALA A 134 -1.09 7.09 28.42
N GLU A 135 -0.52 7.94 27.58
CA GLU A 135 -0.97 9.33 27.42
C GLU A 135 -2.37 9.41 26.78
N ILE A 136 -2.69 8.53 25.81
CA ILE A 136 -4.04 8.44 25.25
C ILE A 136 -5.04 8.03 26.34
N GLU A 137 -4.69 7.07 27.18
CA GLU A 137 -5.52 6.61 28.31
C GLU A 137 -5.69 7.71 29.36
N ARG A 138 -4.63 8.39 29.73
CA ARG A 138 -4.64 9.49 30.70
C ARG A 138 -5.56 10.65 30.26
N ARG A 139 -5.53 11.00 28.96
CA ARG A 139 -6.38 12.07 28.40
C ARG A 139 -7.86 11.66 28.25
N ASN A 140 -8.16 10.38 28.32
CA ASN A 140 -9.50 9.86 28.07
C ASN A 140 -9.88 8.77 29.10
N PRO A 141 -9.97 9.08 30.37
CA PRO A 141 -10.20 8.08 31.41
C PRO A 141 -11.56 7.39 31.27
N GLY A 142 -11.64 6.13 31.68
CA GLY A 142 -12.90 5.37 31.76
C GLY A 142 -13.45 4.88 30.40
N LYS A 143 -12.70 4.93 29.32
CA LYS A 143 -13.12 4.38 28.04
C LYS A 143 -12.86 2.88 27.95
N SER A 144 -13.57 2.19 27.05
CA SER A 144 -13.36 0.76 26.80
C SER A 144 -12.03 0.47 26.08
N GLY A 145 -11.51 -0.75 26.23
CA GLY A 145 -10.31 -1.17 25.51
C GLY A 145 -10.45 -1.11 23.99
N SER A 146 -11.64 -1.35 23.45
CA SER A 146 -11.93 -1.20 22.01
C SER A 146 -11.85 0.26 21.56
N TRP A 147 -12.33 1.20 22.39
CA TRP A 147 -12.23 2.63 22.14
C TRP A 147 -10.75 3.07 22.08
N TYR A 148 -9.94 2.64 23.05
CA TYR A 148 -8.51 2.97 23.04
C TYR A 148 -7.78 2.42 21.80
N LYS A 149 -8.10 1.19 21.38
CA LYS A 149 -7.55 0.63 20.13
C LYS A 149 -7.94 1.48 18.90
N GLY A 150 -9.20 1.94 18.84
CA GLY A 150 -9.67 2.85 17.81
C GLY A 150 -8.89 4.16 17.78
N LYS A 151 -8.70 4.79 18.96
CA LYS A 151 -7.97 6.06 19.11
C LYS A 151 -6.47 5.92 18.76
N GLN A 152 -5.86 4.80 19.13
CA GLN A 152 -4.48 4.48 18.73
C GLN A 152 -4.33 4.33 17.20
N ARG A 153 -5.33 3.72 16.54
CA ARG A 153 -5.36 3.62 15.08
C ARG A 153 -5.50 5.00 14.44
N GLU A 154 -6.43 5.82 14.91
CA GLU A 154 -6.62 7.20 14.44
C GLU A 154 -5.33 8.02 14.57
N PHE A 155 -4.66 7.91 15.71
CA PHE A 155 -3.38 8.60 15.94
C PHE A 155 -2.32 8.20 14.90
N ARG A 156 -2.23 6.91 14.57
CA ARG A 156 -1.30 6.43 13.55
C ARG A 156 -1.68 6.88 12.15
N LYS A 157 -2.96 6.92 11.81
CA LYS A 157 -3.45 7.44 10.53
C LYS A 157 -3.08 8.91 10.35
N ASN A 158 -3.33 9.73 11.37
CA ASN A 158 -2.95 11.15 11.36
C ASN A 158 -1.44 11.33 11.18
N ARG A 159 -0.62 10.50 11.83
CA ARG A 159 0.84 10.53 11.68
C ARG A 159 1.28 10.25 10.24
N THR A 160 0.65 9.29 9.53
CA THR A 160 0.92 9.08 8.11
C THR A 160 0.55 10.32 7.29
N ILE A 161 -0.64 10.87 7.50
CA ILE A 161 -1.12 12.08 6.80
C ILE A 161 -0.12 13.24 7.00
N GLU A 162 0.24 13.53 8.25
CA GLU A 162 1.20 14.59 8.58
C GLU A 162 2.56 14.38 7.92
N ALA A 163 3.07 13.13 7.92
CA ALA A 163 4.36 12.80 7.33
C ALA A 163 4.37 13.04 5.81
N VAL A 164 3.35 12.56 5.08
CA VAL A 164 3.28 12.71 3.62
C VAL A 164 2.99 14.16 3.21
N CYS A 165 2.09 14.86 3.93
CA CYS A 165 1.80 16.27 3.69
C CYS A 165 3.06 17.14 3.88
N SER A 166 3.81 16.90 4.95
CA SER A 166 5.08 17.59 5.22
C SER A 166 6.15 17.31 4.17
N LYS A 167 6.32 16.03 3.79
CA LYS A 167 7.35 15.59 2.84
C LYS A 167 7.13 16.15 1.45
N PHE A 168 5.90 16.06 0.95
CA PHE A 168 5.59 16.39 -0.45
C PHE A 168 4.99 17.76 -0.64
N LYS A 169 4.72 18.52 0.45
CA LYS A 169 4.09 19.84 0.44
C LYS A 169 2.72 19.83 -0.26
N ILE A 170 1.91 18.84 0.08
CA ILE A 170 0.56 18.60 -0.46
C ILE A 170 -0.47 18.60 0.67
N GLU A 171 -1.74 18.69 0.32
CA GLU A 171 -2.88 18.51 1.23
C GLU A 171 -3.55 17.19 0.93
N VAL A 172 -3.60 16.31 1.94
CA VAL A 172 -4.30 15.01 1.90
C VAL A 172 -5.02 14.84 3.23
N SER A 173 -6.29 14.47 3.17
CA SER A 173 -7.11 14.18 4.35
C SER A 173 -7.63 12.73 4.39
N ASP A 174 -7.60 12.02 3.24
CA ASP A 174 -7.98 10.59 3.13
C ASP A 174 -6.78 9.73 3.56
N ASP A 175 -6.98 8.91 4.58
CA ASP A 175 -5.94 8.06 5.16
C ASP A 175 -5.44 6.97 4.20
N ASP A 176 -6.32 6.34 3.41
CA ASP A 176 -5.90 5.35 2.42
C ASP A 176 -5.03 5.99 1.33
N VAL A 177 -5.34 7.24 0.93
CA VAL A 177 -4.51 7.99 -0.02
C VAL A 177 -3.14 8.33 0.59
N ALA A 178 -3.13 8.73 1.87
CA ALA A 178 -1.87 8.99 2.57
C ALA A 178 -1.01 7.71 2.69
N ASP A 179 -1.64 6.57 2.99
CA ASP A 179 -0.97 5.28 3.06
C ASP A 179 -0.39 4.89 1.68
N ALA A 180 -1.14 5.03 0.59
CA ALA A 180 -0.64 4.80 -0.77
C ALA A 180 0.55 5.71 -1.13
N ILE A 181 0.56 6.97 -0.68
CA ILE A 181 1.70 7.88 -0.86
C ILE A 181 2.90 7.43 -0.01
N GLY A 182 2.68 7.02 1.23
CA GLY A 182 3.71 6.48 2.13
C GLY A 182 4.39 5.24 1.55
N ILE A 183 3.61 4.31 1.00
CA ILE A 183 4.10 3.13 0.26
C ILE A 183 4.97 3.59 -0.90
N GLY A 184 4.47 4.48 -1.75
CA GLY A 184 5.19 4.98 -2.91
C GLY A 184 6.49 5.71 -2.54
N TRP A 185 6.48 6.48 -1.46
CA TRP A 185 7.68 7.13 -0.92
C TRP A 185 8.74 6.09 -0.54
N TYR A 186 8.38 5.10 0.30
CA TYR A 186 9.29 4.03 0.70
C TYR A 186 9.87 3.29 -0.50
N VAL A 187 9.01 2.81 -1.39
CA VAL A 187 9.40 2.04 -2.57
C VAL A 187 10.29 2.85 -3.52
N SER A 188 9.95 4.12 -3.70
CA SER A 188 10.72 5.03 -4.54
C SER A 188 12.14 5.27 -4.00
N ASP A 189 12.31 5.34 -2.68
CA ASP A 189 13.61 5.59 -2.06
C ASP A 189 14.41 4.31 -1.79
N ARG A 190 13.74 3.19 -1.52
CA ARG A 190 14.31 1.95 -0.99
C ARG A 190 14.04 0.71 -1.86
N TRP A 191 13.92 0.88 -3.17
CA TRP A 191 13.60 -0.21 -4.09
C TRP A 191 14.43 -1.49 -3.84
N ASN A 192 15.75 -1.35 -3.71
CA ASN A 192 16.64 -2.50 -3.55
C ASN A 192 16.42 -3.23 -2.21
N ALA A 193 16.06 -2.53 -1.14
CA ALA A 193 15.78 -3.14 0.16
C ALA A 193 14.58 -4.11 0.14
N MET A 194 13.68 -3.99 -0.84
CA MET A 194 12.55 -4.93 -1.00
C MET A 194 13.00 -6.33 -1.43
N PHE A 195 14.24 -6.49 -1.89
CA PHE A 195 14.79 -7.77 -2.32
C PHE A 195 15.72 -8.39 -1.27
N GLU A 196 16.16 -7.61 -0.28
CA GLU A 196 17.06 -8.08 0.79
C GLU A 196 16.30 -8.88 1.83
N ASP A 197 15.01 -8.57 2.07
CA ASP A 197 14.16 -9.25 3.06
C ASP A 197 13.49 -10.54 2.54
N GLY A 198 13.71 -10.93 1.28
CA GLY A 198 12.99 -12.00 0.56
C GLY A 198 13.72 -13.34 0.45
N VAL A 199 14.75 -13.63 1.25
CA VAL A 199 15.52 -14.89 1.17
C VAL A 199 15.10 -15.94 2.21
N GLU A 200 14.12 -15.65 3.04
CA GLU A 200 13.55 -16.64 3.95
C GLU A 200 12.07 -16.85 3.65
N ASP A 201 11.75 -17.74 2.69
CA ASP A 201 10.57 -18.62 2.66
C ASP A 201 10.52 -19.34 1.29
N ALA A 202 11.29 -20.43 1.18
CA ALA A 202 11.13 -21.47 0.16
C ALA A 202 11.11 -22.82 0.85
#